data_2c6dad2aaa2cf7fc50453f1c895edf09
#
_entry.id   2c6dad2aaa2cf7fc50453f1c895edf09
#
_cell.length_a   1.000
_cell.length_b   1.000
_cell.length_c   1.000
_cell.angle_alpha   90.00
_cell.angle_beta   90.00
_cell.angle_gamma   90.00
#
_symmetry.space_group_name_H-M   'P 1'
#
loop_
_entity.id
_entity.type
_entity.pdbx_description
1 polymer ?
#
loop_
_entity_poly.entity_id
_entity_poly.type
_entity_poly.pdbx_seq_one_letter_code
_entity_poly.pdbx_strand_id
1 'polypeptide(L)'
;ITSKDQAMRDLKNAISSALTAFEGKGLTVEQRNGKVYVSMENKLLFKSGSWAIGSKGRIAIEQLGSVLADNPEIAVLIEGHTDNDPFSSGGQIANNWDLSTKRATAIVQILSENASINPESLTAAGRGEYAPIASNDDTGGKAKNRRIEVILTPKLDEISKLLNND
;
A
#
# COMPACT_ATOMS: atom_id res chain seq x y z
N ILE A 1 -15.09 11.24 19.27
CA ILE A 1 -14.51 11.00 17.95
C ILE A 1 -14.13 12.34 17.34
N THR A 2 -12.87 12.49 16.93
CA THR A 2 -12.41 13.71 16.28
C THR A 2 -12.82 13.72 14.80
N SER A 3 -12.81 14.90 14.17
CA SER A 3 -13.07 15.03 12.73
C SER A 3 -12.07 14.22 11.92
N LYS A 4 -10.82 14.12 12.38
CA LYS A 4 -9.78 13.31 11.75
C LYS A 4 -10.15 11.84 11.79
N ASP A 5 -10.60 11.33 12.93
CA ASP A 5 -10.99 9.93 13.09
C ASP A 5 -12.17 9.58 12.19
N GLN A 6 -13.15 10.50 12.08
CA GLN A 6 -14.29 10.30 11.21
C GLN A 6 -13.86 10.28 9.74
N ALA A 7 -12.98 11.20 9.34
CA ALA A 7 -12.47 11.25 7.97
C ALA A 7 -11.72 9.95 7.62
N MET A 8 -10.93 9.42 8.54
CA MET A 8 -10.20 8.17 8.31
C MET A 8 -11.14 6.97 8.27
N ARG A 9 -12.20 6.98 9.08
CA ARG A 9 -13.22 5.93 9.03
C ARG A 9 -13.97 5.94 7.70
N ASP A 10 -14.34 7.11 7.23
CA ASP A 10 -15.02 7.27 5.94
C ASP A 10 -14.13 6.81 4.79
N LEU A 11 -12.84 7.14 4.85
CA LEU A 11 -11.85 6.69 3.86
C LEU A 11 -11.72 5.16 3.89
N LYS A 12 -11.58 4.57 5.08
CA LYS A 12 -11.51 3.12 5.22
C LYS A 12 -12.73 2.45 4.61
N ASN A 13 -13.93 2.97 4.89
CA ASN A 13 -15.17 2.41 4.37
C ASN A 13 -15.27 2.54 2.85
N ALA A 14 -14.83 3.66 2.29
CA ALA A 14 -14.81 3.86 0.85
C ALA A 14 -13.87 2.87 0.16
N ILE A 15 -12.70 2.63 0.75
CA ILE A 15 -11.73 1.67 0.21
C ILE A 15 -12.28 0.24 0.32
N SER A 16 -12.83 -0.13 1.47
CA SER A 16 -13.43 -1.46 1.65
C SER A 16 -14.54 -1.71 0.65
N SER A 17 -15.38 -0.71 0.38
CA SER A 17 -16.44 -0.83 -0.62
C SER A 17 -15.89 -1.00 -2.03
N ALA A 18 -14.87 -0.24 -2.39
CA ALA A 18 -14.27 -0.30 -3.72
C ALA A 18 -13.51 -1.61 -3.95
N LEU A 19 -12.93 -2.18 -2.89
CA LEU A 19 -12.09 -3.37 -2.98
C LEU A 19 -12.74 -4.63 -2.41
N THR A 20 -14.06 -4.66 -2.31
CA THR A 20 -14.82 -5.78 -1.73
C THR A 20 -14.46 -7.11 -2.38
N ALA A 21 -14.24 -7.13 -3.69
CA ALA A 21 -13.92 -8.36 -4.42
C ALA A 21 -12.58 -8.98 -4.01
N PHE A 22 -11.69 -8.18 -3.43
CA PHE A 22 -10.34 -8.60 -3.05
C PHE A 22 -10.16 -8.76 -1.54
N GLU A 23 -11.03 -8.14 -0.75
CA GLU A 23 -10.89 -8.15 0.71
C GLU A 23 -11.06 -9.57 1.24
N GLY A 24 -10.15 -9.99 2.11
CA GLY A 24 -10.10 -11.36 2.61
C GLY A 24 -9.43 -12.35 1.66
N LYS A 25 -9.02 -11.90 0.48
CA LYS A 25 -8.35 -12.72 -0.54
C LYS A 25 -6.94 -12.20 -0.80
N GLY A 26 -6.22 -11.92 0.27
CA GLY A 26 -4.89 -11.35 0.20
C GLY A 26 -4.87 -9.84 0.34
N LEU A 27 -6.01 -9.22 0.61
CA LEU A 27 -6.12 -7.78 0.84
C LEU A 27 -6.90 -7.52 2.12
N THR A 28 -6.37 -6.64 2.98
CA THR A 28 -7.04 -6.21 4.21
C THR A 28 -7.00 -4.70 4.30
N VAL A 29 -8.02 -4.11 4.94
CA VAL A 29 -8.11 -2.67 5.17
C VAL A 29 -8.33 -2.45 6.65
N GLU A 30 -7.44 -1.69 7.30
CA GLU A 30 -7.51 -1.40 8.72
C GLU A 30 -7.36 0.08 9.00
N GLN A 31 -8.04 0.55 10.03
CA GLN A 31 -7.83 1.88 10.59
C GLN A 31 -7.13 1.72 11.94
N ARG A 32 -5.96 2.35 12.09
CA ARG A 32 -5.22 2.33 13.37
C ARG A 32 -4.30 3.53 13.45
N ASN A 33 -4.08 4.01 14.65
CA ASN A 33 -3.14 5.12 14.92
C ASN A 33 -3.40 6.37 14.07
N GLY A 34 -4.67 6.64 13.75
CA GLY A 34 -5.04 7.80 12.94
C GLY A 34 -4.71 7.69 11.46
N LYS A 35 -4.47 6.48 10.98
CA LYS A 35 -4.12 6.18 9.58
C LYS A 35 -4.95 5.02 9.08
N VAL A 36 -5.01 4.88 7.75
CA VAL A 36 -5.62 3.71 7.12
C VAL A 36 -4.51 2.90 6.46
N TYR A 37 -4.49 1.59 6.75
CA TYR A 37 -3.52 0.64 6.21
C TYR A 37 -4.23 -0.31 5.26
N VAL A 38 -3.80 -0.32 4.00
CA VAL A 38 -4.28 -1.31 3.01
C VAL A 38 -3.11 -2.26 2.77
N SER A 39 -3.25 -3.50 3.25
CA SER A 39 -2.22 -4.51 3.11
C SER A 39 -2.61 -5.47 2.00
N MET A 40 -1.69 -5.71 1.06
CA MET A 40 -1.93 -6.57 -0.09
C MET A 40 -0.79 -7.57 -0.20
N GLU A 41 -1.12 -8.86 -0.14
CA GLU A 41 -0.11 -9.90 -0.31
C GLU A 41 0.41 -9.89 -1.74
N ASN A 42 1.71 -10.16 -1.91
CA ASN A 42 2.35 -10.11 -3.22
C ASN A 42 1.74 -11.08 -4.23
N LYS A 43 1.21 -12.21 -3.77
CA LYS A 43 0.54 -13.18 -4.64
C LYS A 43 -0.69 -12.61 -5.35
N LEU A 44 -1.33 -11.59 -4.75
CA LEU A 44 -2.46 -10.89 -5.38
C LEU A 44 -1.98 -9.95 -6.49
N LEU A 45 -0.83 -9.33 -6.30
CA LEU A 45 -0.36 -8.22 -7.14
C LEU A 45 0.65 -8.65 -8.21
N PHE A 46 1.60 -9.53 -7.85
CA PHE A 46 2.77 -9.80 -8.68
C PHE A 46 2.86 -11.25 -9.09
N LYS A 47 3.50 -11.47 -10.23
CA LYS A 47 3.92 -12.81 -10.60
C LYS A 47 5.06 -13.24 -9.68
N SER A 48 5.18 -14.55 -9.42
CA SER A 48 6.20 -15.09 -8.52
C SER A 48 7.60 -14.64 -8.94
N GLY A 49 8.37 -14.17 -7.96
CA GLY A 49 9.75 -13.72 -8.18
C GLY A 49 9.88 -12.51 -9.08
N SER A 50 8.81 -11.74 -9.26
CA SER A 50 8.78 -10.62 -10.19
C SER A 50 8.29 -9.34 -9.51
N TRP A 51 8.52 -8.22 -10.17
CA TRP A 51 7.90 -6.93 -9.84
C TRP A 51 6.89 -6.50 -10.91
N ALA A 52 6.57 -7.39 -11.85
CA ALA A 52 5.54 -7.15 -12.85
C ALA A 52 4.17 -7.41 -12.25
N ILE A 53 3.27 -6.45 -12.38
CA ILE A 53 1.93 -6.54 -11.80
C ILE A 53 1.02 -7.32 -12.74
N GLY A 54 0.29 -8.31 -12.18
CA GLY A 54 -0.68 -9.09 -12.93
C GLY A 54 -1.99 -8.32 -13.13
N SER A 55 -2.88 -8.87 -13.96
CA SER A 55 -4.14 -8.19 -14.31
C SER A 55 -5.05 -7.95 -13.11
N LYS A 56 -5.16 -8.91 -12.18
CA LYS A 56 -5.96 -8.74 -10.97
C LYS A 56 -5.38 -7.66 -10.06
N GLY A 57 -4.07 -7.66 -9.90
CA GLY A 57 -3.38 -6.65 -9.10
C GLY A 57 -3.59 -5.26 -9.68
N ARG A 58 -3.50 -5.13 -11.00
CA ARG A 58 -3.71 -3.85 -11.66
C ARG A 58 -5.12 -3.32 -11.40
N ILE A 59 -6.14 -4.18 -11.50
CA ILE A 59 -7.52 -3.78 -11.22
C ILE A 59 -7.66 -3.28 -9.78
N ALA A 60 -7.09 -4.01 -8.82
CA ALA A 60 -7.13 -3.60 -7.40
C ALA A 60 -6.49 -2.23 -7.20
N ILE A 61 -5.32 -1.99 -7.79
CA ILE A 61 -4.61 -0.71 -7.66
C ILE A 61 -5.37 0.41 -8.36
N GLU A 62 -5.97 0.15 -9.51
CA GLU A 62 -6.77 1.16 -10.21
C GLU A 62 -8.01 1.56 -9.42
N GLN A 63 -8.67 0.60 -8.79
CA GLN A 63 -9.83 0.86 -7.94
C GLN A 63 -9.44 1.64 -6.68
N LEU A 64 -8.32 1.28 -6.06
CA LEU A 64 -7.76 2.06 -4.95
C LEU A 64 -7.46 3.49 -5.41
N GLY A 65 -6.86 3.64 -6.58
CA GLY A 65 -6.53 4.94 -7.16
C GLY A 65 -7.75 5.83 -7.34
N SER A 66 -8.89 5.26 -7.73
CA SER A 66 -10.12 6.02 -7.87
C SER A 66 -10.58 6.63 -6.55
N VAL A 67 -10.46 5.88 -5.45
CA VAL A 67 -10.79 6.40 -4.11
C VAL A 67 -9.81 7.49 -3.71
N LEU A 68 -8.51 7.28 -3.96
CA LEU A 68 -7.49 8.26 -3.62
C LEU A 68 -7.65 9.56 -4.41
N ALA A 69 -8.08 9.47 -5.66
CA ALA A 69 -8.35 10.64 -6.50
C ALA A 69 -9.44 11.52 -5.92
N ASP A 70 -10.41 10.93 -5.22
CA ASP A 70 -11.49 11.65 -4.56
C ASP A 70 -11.09 12.23 -3.20
N ASN A 71 -9.87 11.91 -2.72
CA ASN A 71 -9.40 12.31 -1.39
C ASN A 71 -8.01 12.97 -1.48
N PRO A 72 -7.88 14.14 -2.13
CA PRO A 72 -6.58 14.77 -2.37
C PRO A 72 -5.86 15.25 -1.10
N GLU A 73 -6.56 15.30 0.03
CA GLU A 73 -5.99 15.68 1.32
C GLU A 73 -5.21 14.56 2.00
N ILE A 74 -5.09 13.39 1.36
CA ILE A 74 -4.42 12.22 1.93
C ILE A 74 -3.03 12.04 1.33
N ALA A 75 -2.03 11.87 2.19
CA ALA A 75 -0.68 11.48 1.77
C ALA A 75 -0.62 9.95 1.68
N VAL A 76 -0.02 9.44 0.62
CA VAL A 76 0.00 8.02 0.28
C VAL A 76 1.45 7.52 0.32
N LEU A 77 1.74 6.59 1.23
CA LEU A 77 3.04 5.92 1.31
C LEU A 77 2.86 4.47 0.89
N ILE A 78 3.61 4.05 -0.11
CA ILE A 78 3.60 2.67 -0.60
C ILE A 78 4.87 1.99 -0.09
N GLU A 79 4.73 1.00 0.79
CA GLU A 79 5.86 0.24 1.34
C GLU A 79 5.87 -1.18 0.79
N GLY A 80 7.02 -1.59 0.23
CA GLY A 80 7.24 -2.97 -0.18
C GLY A 80 7.94 -3.75 0.92
N HIS A 81 7.53 -5.01 1.12
CA HIS A 81 8.09 -5.91 2.13
C HIS A 81 8.33 -7.28 1.53
N THR A 82 9.39 -7.95 1.97
CA THR A 82 9.74 -9.30 1.54
C THR A 82 9.78 -10.25 2.75
N ASP A 83 9.85 -11.56 2.47
CA ASP A 83 10.29 -12.53 3.48
C ASP A 83 11.81 -12.50 3.59
N ASN A 84 12.38 -13.40 4.38
CA ASN A 84 13.82 -13.44 4.60
C ASN A 84 14.59 -14.33 3.61
N ASP A 85 13.92 -14.87 2.59
CA ASP A 85 14.63 -15.62 1.55
C ASP A 85 15.45 -14.64 0.71
N PRO A 86 16.76 -14.91 0.53
CA PRO A 86 17.58 -14.03 -0.31
C PRO A 86 17.06 -13.98 -1.73
N PHE A 87 17.06 -12.77 -2.32
CA PHE A 87 16.66 -12.59 -3.69
C PHE A 87 17.74 -11.83 -4.47
N SER A 88 18.07 -12.33 -5.65
CA SER A 88 18.94 -11.64 -6.60
C SER A 88 18.57 -12.10 -8.00
N SER A 89 18.41 -11.15 -8.92
CA SER A 89 18.13 -11.46 -10.32
C SER A 89 19.41 -11.46 -11.18
N GLY A 90 20.56 -11.21 -10.54
CA GLY A 90 21.84 -11.15 -11.24
C GLY A 90 22.05 -9.89 -12.07
N GLY A 91 21.15 -8.91 -11.98
CA GLY A 91 21.23 -7.66 -12.74
C GLY A 91 20.63 -6.49 -12.02
N GLN A 92 19.37 -6.18 -12.30
CA GLN A 92 18.69 -5.01 -11.76
C GLN A 92 18.37 -5.10 -10.27
N ILE A 93 18.19 -6.32 -9.75
CA ILE A 93 17.82 -6.54 -8.35
C ILE A 93 18.97 -7.26 -7.66
N ALA A 94 19.63 -6.58 -6.72
CA ALA A 94 20.77 -7.11 -5.99
C ALA A 94 20.35 -7.85 -4.71
N ASN A 95 19.27 -7.44 -4.07
CA ASN A 95 18.85 -7.96 -2.75
C ASN A 95 17.38 -7.63 -2.48
N ASN A 96 16.91 -7.98 -1.28
CA ASN A 96 15.52 -7.72 -0.88
C ASN A 96 15.21 -6.22 -0.72
N TRP A 97 16.21 -5.39 -0.42
CA TRP A 97 16.02 -3.93 -0.44
C TRP A 97 15.58 -3.46 -1.83
N ASP A 98 16.31 -3.88 -2.85
CA ASP A 98 16.01 -3.52 -4.23
C ASP A 98 14.65 -4.07 -4.67
N LEU A 99 14.36 -5.32 -4.33
CA LEU A 99 13.12 -5.98 -4.72
C LEU A 99 11.91 -5.26 -4.11
N SER A 100 11.96 -4.97 -2.81
CA SER A 100 10.85 -4.33 -2.12
C SER A 100 10.62 -2.92 -2.65
N THR A 101 11.70 -2.18 -2.91
CA THR A 101 11.60 -0.82 -3.46
C THR A 101 11.06 -0.85 -4.88
N LYS A 102 11.51 -1.79 -5.71
CA LYS A 102 11.05 -1.92 -7.09
C LYS A 102 9.56 -2.26 -7.15
N ARG A 103 9.10 -3.13 -6.27
CA ARG A 103 7.67 -3.48 -6.20
C ARG A 103 6.83 -2.29 -5.75
N ALA A 104 7.29 -1.53 -4.76
CA ALA A 104 6.59 -0.31 -4.33
C ALA A 104 6.51 0.72 -5.47
N THR A 105 7.60 0.90 -6.20
CA THR A 105 7.65 1.81 -7.34
C THR A 105 6.67 1.39 -8.43
N ALA A 106 6.52 0.09 -8.68
CA ALA A 106 5.58 -0.40 -9.68
C ALA A 106 4.14 -0.01 -9.34
N ILE A 107 3.78 -0.05 -8.05
CA ILE A 107 2.45 0.40 -7.59
C ILE A 107 2.28 1.90 -7.80
N VAL A 108 3.29 2.69 -7.43
CA VAL A 108 3.26 4.15 -7.61
C VAL A 108 3.07 4.50 -9.09
N GLN A 109 3.72 3.77 -9.99
CA GLN A 109 3.59 4.03 -11.43
C GLN A 109 2.15 3.84 -11.92
N ILE A 110 1.45 2.83 -11.43
CA ILE A 110 0.05 2.61 -11.80
C ILE A 110 -0.84 3.71 -11.23
N LEU A 111 -0.65 4.08 -9.96
CA LEU A 111 -1.40 5.17 -9.36
C LEU A 111 -1.19 6.48 -10.11
N SER A 112 0.03 6.70 -10.60
CA SER A 112 0.37 7.92 -11.34
C SER A 112 -0.30 8.01 -12.72
N GLU A 113 -0.83 6.91 -13.24
CA GLU A 113 -1.62 6.92 -14.49
C GLU A 113 -2.96 7.64 -14.31
N ASN A 114 -3.44 7.75 -13.07
CA ASN A 114 -4.64 8.50 -12.77
C ASN A 114 -4.30 9.98 -12.64
N ALA A 115 -4.71 10.78 -13.62
CA ALA A 115 -4.38 12.20 -13.69
C ALA A 115 -4.95 13.02 -12.53
N SER A 116 -5.94 12.49 -11.81
CA SER A 116 -6.55 13.16 -10.66
C SER A 116 -5.77 12.94 -9.37
N ILE A 117 -4.73 12.09 -9.38
CA ILE A 117 -3.85 11.89 -8.23
C ILE A 117 -2.63 12.79 -8.40
N ASN A 118 -2.39 13.66 -7.40
CA ASN A 118 -1.21 14.52 -7.41
C ASN A 118 0.02 13.69 -7.06
N PRO A 119 1.04 13.62 -7.94
CA PRO A 119 2.27 12.87 -7.65
C PRO A 119 2.98 13.29 -6.36
N GLU A 120 2.80 14.54 -5.94
CA GLU A 120 3.38 15.05 -4.68
C GLU A 120 2.83 14.31 -3.46
N SER A 121 1.67 13.66 -3.58
CA SER A 121 1.06 12.89 -2.50
C SER A 121 1.62 11.48 -2.40
N LEU A 122 2.40 11.01 -3.37
CA LEU A 122 2.85 9.63 -3.47
C LEU A 122 4.30 9.48 -3.03
N THR A 123 4.58 8.45 -2.21
CA THR A 123 5.93 8.07 -1.82
C THR A 123 6.08 6.56 -1.93
N ALA A 124 7.17 6.10 -2.51
CA ALA A 124 7.52 4.68 -2.57
C ALA A 124 8.68 4.40 -1.62
N ALA A 125 8.58 3.30 -0.86
CA ALA A 125 9.62 2.90 0.08
C ALA A 125 9.80 1.38 0.07
N GLY A 126 11.03 0.93 0.26
CA GLY A 126 11.35 -0.48 0.40
C GLY A 126 11.85 -0.77 1.81
N ARG A 127 11.23 -1.74 2.48
CA ARG A 127 11.60 -2.15 3.83
C ARG A 127 12.38 -3.46 3.84
N GLY A 128 12.57 -4.10 2.68
CA GLY A 128 13.25 -5.38 2.60
C GLY A 128 12.56 -6.44 3.45
N GLU A 129 13.36 -7.26 4.12
CA GLU A 129 12.88 -8.32 5.01
C GLU A 129 12.75 -7.88 6.47
N TYR A 130 13.01 -6.61 6.78
CA TYR A 130 13.29 -6.14 8.14
C TYR A 130 12.07 -5.62 8.90
N ALA A 131 10.88 -5.77 8.35
CA ALA A 131 9.64 -5.40 9.03
C ALA A 131 8.60 -6.54 8.90
N PRO A 132 8.91 -7.74 9.41
CA PRO A 132 7.99 -8.88 9.29
C PRO A 132 6.76 -8.71 10.17
N ILE A 133 5.64 -9.24 9.71
CA ILE A 133 4.39 -9.28 10.49
C ILE A 133 4.05 -10.71 10.92
N ALA A 134 4.82 -11.70 10.43
CA ALA A 134 4.62 -13.11 10.75
C ALA A 134 5.98 -13.81 10.78
N SER A 135 5.99 -15.07 11.23
CA SER A 135 7.22 -15.86 11.26
C SER A 135 7.70 -16.19 9.85
N ASN A 136 9.01 -16.11 9.62
CA ASN A 136 9.64 -16.60 8.39
C ASN A 136 9.98 -18.08 8.46
N ASP A 137 9.60 -18.79 9.54
CA ASP A 137 9.93 -20.19 9.74
C ASP A 137 8.98 -21.13 9.00
N ASP A 138 7.85 -20.63 8.52
CA ASP A 138 6.90 -21.43 7.76
C ASP A 138 6.44 -20.71 6.50
N THR A 139 5.85 -21.49 5.58
CA THR A 139 5.40 -20.99 4.28
C THR A 139 4.30 -19.93 4.40
N GLY A 140 3.37 -20.12 5.34
CA GLY A 140 2.27 -19.20 5.56
C GLY A 140 2.74 -17.85 6.09
N GLY A 141 3.68 -17.85 7.01
CA GLY A 141 4.26 -16.62 7.56
C GLY A 141 5.05 -15.86 6.52
N LYS A 142 5.87 -16.56 5.72
CA LYS A 142 6.60 -15.94 4.61
C LYS A 142 5.64 -15.26 3.62
N ALA A 143 4.53 -15.93 3.28
CA ALA A 143 3.54 -15.36 2.36
C ALA A 143 2.94 -14.06 2.90
N LYS A 144 2.69 -13.97 4.19
CA LYS A 144 2.18 -12.75 4.83
C LYS A 144 3.23 -11.64 4.84
N ASN A 145 4.49 -11.98 4.96
CA ASN A 145 5.58 -11.00 4.96
C ASN A 145 5.83 -10.43 3.56
N ARG A 146 5.57 -11.20 2.50
CA ARG A 146 5.65 -10.75 1.10
C ARG A 146 4.42 -9.93 0.77
N ARG A 147 4.49 -8.63 1.00
CA ARG A 147 3.32 -7.74 0.87
C ARG A 147 3.69 -6.33 0.45
N ILE A 148 2.67 -5.62 0.00
CA ILE A 148 2.69 -4.16 -0.15
C ILE A 148 1.77 -3.60 0.92
N GLU A 149 2.22 -2.57 1.61
CA GLU A 149 1.36 -1.80 2.51
C GLU A 149 1.18 -0.40 1.97
N VAL A 150 -0.09 -0.01 1.79
CA VAL A 150 -0.45 1.35 1.42
C VAL A 150 -0.88 2.04 2.70
N ILE A 151 -0.13 3.06 3.11
CA ILE A 151 -0.36 3.78 4.36
C ILE A 151 -0.89 5.17 4.02
N LEU A 152 -2.11 5.43 4.44
CA LEU A 152 -2.85 6.65 4.12
C LEU A 152 -2.93 7.53 5.35
N THR A 153 -2.40 8.74 5.22
CA THR A 153 -2.28 9.68 6.34
C THR A 153 -2.83 11.04 5.93
N PRO A 154 -3.61 11.71 6.78
CA PRO A 154 -4.02 13.08 6.49
C PRO A 154 -2.78 13.98 6.39
N LYS A 155 -2.76 14.88 5.42
CA LYS A 155 -1.65 15.84 5.29
C LYS A 155 -1.65 16.80 6.47
N LEU A 156 -0.46 17.26 6.88
CA LEU A 156 -0.31 18.15 8.03
C LEU A 156 -1.11 19.44 7.89
N ASP A 157 -1.16 20.01 6.68
CA ASP A 157 -1.93 21.21 6.42
C ASP A 157 -3.41 21.02 6.70
N GLU A 158 -3.94 19.87 6.35
CA GLU A 158 -5.34 19.54 6.62
C GLU A 158 -5.59 19.32 8.10
N ILE A 159 -4.62 18.72 8.82
CA ILE A 159 -4.70 18.59 10.28
C ILE A 159 -4.73 19.97 10.91
N SER A 160 -3.87 20.89 10.48
CA SER A 160 -3.84 22.26 10.98
C SER A 160 -5.16 22.98 10.77
N LYS A 161 -5.78 22.81 9.60
CA LYS A 161 -7.12 23.38 9.33
C LYS A 161 -8.17 22.83 10.27
N LEU A 162 -8.14 21.53 10.53
CA LEU A 162 -9.08 20.90 11.45
C LEU A 162 -8.92 21.41 12.88
N LEU A 163 -7.69 21.68 13.31
CA LEU A 163 -7.39 22.21 14.64
C LEU A 163 -7.75 23.69 14.79
N ASN A 164 -7.68 24.46 13.72
CA ASN A 164 -7.91 25.90 13.73
C ASN A 164 -9.34 26.31 13.42
N ASN A 165 -10.22 25.39 13.05
CA ASN A 165 -11.60 25.65 12.67
C ASN A 165 -12.61 25.33 13.77
N ASP A 166 -12.17 25.23 15.01
CA ASP A 166 -13.05 25.02 16.18
C ASP A 166 -13.67 26.31 16.70
#